data_b2c2fc36331ad44007d18ddb2360a6fd
#
_entry.id   b2c2fc36331ad44007d18ddb2360a6fd
#
_cell.length_a   1.000
_cell.length_b   1.000
_cell.length_c   1.000
_cell.angle_alpha   90.00
_cell.angle_beta   90.00
_cell.angle_gamma   90.00
#
_symmetry.space_group_name_H-M   'P 1'
#
loop_
_entity.id
_entity.type
_entity.pdbx_description
1 polymer ?
#
loop_
_entity_poly.entity_id
_entity_poly.type
_entity_poly.pdbx_seq_one_letter_code
_entity_poly.pdbx_strand_id
1 'polypeptide(L)'
;MKIFHLCWTLVSLFSLLVAADDINLESKVVDTEDAAKIIQASTSSHTNNWAVLVSTSRFWFNYRHMANTLSLYRTVKRMGIPDSQIILMLADDIACNPRNAFPGTVFNNMDQAIDLYGDDIEVDYRGYEVTVENFIRLLTDRWDENHPRSKRLLTDENSNIFVYLTGHGGNEFLKFQDAEEIGAYDLAHAFQQMYSKKRYNEIFFMIDTCQANTMYEKIYSPNILSVGSSRIDESSYSHHSDMDVGVAVIDRFTYYTLDFLEKVEKNSNVTMDKLFAEYTYENVHSNPGIRTDLFHRDVNEVLLTDFFGNVQEVILDDVENGVLETISSVPQSSKASDNATHYEALMATYSDGGYKTKQLHHVTKKEAKIITAVSAVALGLLWTFAKP
;
A
#
# COMPACT_ATOMS: atom_id res chain seq x y z
N MET A 1 -54.52 30.30 3.04
CA MET A 1 -54.24 29.52 4.26
C MET A 1 -53.22 28.40 4.08
N LYS A 2 -53.13 27.77 2.91
CA LYS A 2 -52.15 26.65 2.69
C LYS A 2 -50.70 27.13 2.52
N ILE A 3 -50.43 28.34 2.07
CA ILE A 3 -49.08 28.87 1.85
C ILE A 3 -48.40 29.26 3.18
N PHE A 4 -49.15 29.73 4.16
CA PHE A 4 -48.64 30.13 5.49
C PHE A 4 -48.20 28.90 6.30
N HIS A 5 -48.84 27.74 6.14
CA HIS A 5 -48.41 26.49 6.83
C HIS A 5 -47.13 25.94 6.23
N LEU A 6 -46.93 26.07 4.91
CA LEU A 6 -45.71 25.59 4.24
C LEU A 6 -44.47 26.44 4.61
N CYS A 7 -44.65 27.75 4.79
CA CYS A 7 -43.57 28.61 5.26
C CYS A 7 -43.14 28.33 6.71
N TRP A 8 -44.11 27.99 7.58
CA TRP A 8 -43.82 27.69 8.99
C TRP A 8 -43.11 26.33 9.17
N THR A 9 -43.47 25.32 8.36
CA THR A 9 -42.82 24.02 8.36
C THR A 9 -41.41 24.11 7.81
N LEU A 10 -41.15 24.95 6.81
CA LEU A 10 -39.80 25.18 6.27
C LEU A 10 -38.92 25.95 7.25
N VAL A 11 -39.44 26.90 8.01
CA VAL A 11 -38.69 27.63 9.02
C VAL A 11 -38.40 26.75 10.23
N SER A 12 -39.32 25.88 10.65
CA SER A 12 -39.05 24.91 11.73
C SER A 12 -38.08 23.81 11.33
N LEU A 13 -38.07 23.34 10.06
CA LEU A 13 -37.05 22.41 9.54
C LEU A 13 -35.66 23.07 9.48
N PHE A 14 -35.62 24.38 9.12
CA PHE A 14 -34.37 25.12 9.08
C PHE A 14 -33.81 25.37 10.49
N SER A 15 -34.66 25.57 11.50
CA SER A 15 -34.26 25.72 12.90
C SER A 15 -33.74 24.39 13.47
N LEU A 16 -34.30 23.24 13.05
CA LEU A 16 -33.77 21.91 13.43
C LEU A 16 -32.44 21.57 12.78
N LEU A 17 -32.20 22.05 11.55
CA LEU A 17 -30.91 21.87 10.84
C LEU A 17 -29.80 22.77 11.42
N VAL A 18 -30.15 23.94 11.98
CA VAL A 18 -29.17 24.82 12.64
C VAL A 18 -28.87 24.38 14.07
N ALA A 19 -29.80 23.68 14.74
CA ALA A 19 -29.57 23.14 16.10
C ALA A 19 -28.77 21.83 16.12
N ALA A 20 -28.52 21.21 14.96
CA ALA A 20 -27.69 19.99 14.86
C ALA A 20 -26.18 20.27 14.65
N ASP A 21 -25.77 21.53 14.57
CA ASP A 21 -24.39 21.96 14.34
C ASP A 21 -23.56 22.17 15.63
N ASP A 22 -24.15 21.94 16.83
CA ASP A 22 -23.41 21.83 18.10
C ASP A 22 -23.05 20.36 18.41
N ILE A 23 -22.53 19.64 17.43
CA ILE A 23 -21.70 18.47 17.71
C ILE A 23 -20.38 19.04 18.19
N ASN A 24 -20.25 19.06 19.51
CA ASN A 24 -19.04 19.28 20.24
C ASN A 24 -17.98 18.34 19.68
N LEU A 25 -17.14 18.82 18.77
CA LEU A 25 -15.86 18.21 18.46
C LEU A 25 -14.97 18.48 19.69
N GLU A 26 -15.24 17.78 20.79
CA GLU A 26 -14.18 17.53 21.73
C GLU A 26 -13.09 16.83 20.91
N SER A 27 -12.06 17.58 20.61
CA SER A 27 -10.78 17.01 20.26
C SER A 27 -10.47 16.09 21.43
N LYS A 28 -10.70 14.76 21.27
CA LYS A 28 -10.07 13.78 22.13
C LYS A 28 -8.60 14.06 22.01
N VAL A 29 -8.06 14.81 22.94
CA VAL A 29 -6.64 14.80 23.23
C VAL A 29 -6.40 13.35 23.57
N VAL A 30 -5.77 12.61 22.63
CA VAL A 30 -5.32 11.25 22.87
C VAL A 30 -4.40 11.41 24.07
N ASP A 31 -4.81 10.78 25.18
CA ASP A 31 -4.04 10.87 26.40
C ASP A 31 -2.62 10.40 26.08
N THR A 32 -1.61 11.14 26.50
CA THR A 32 -0.20 10.79 26.21
C THR A 32 0.14 9.41 26.74
N GLU A 33 -0.58 8.92 27.79
CA GLU A 33 -0.49 7.54 28.25
C GLU A 33 -1.10 6.52 27.27
N ASP A 34 -2.19 6.85 26.59
CA ASP A 34 -2.79 5.95 25.58
C ASP A 34 -1.95 5.95 24.28
N ALA A 35 -1.38 7.09 23.91
CA ALA A 35 -0.40 7.15 22.82
C ALA A 35 0.88 6.35 23.16
N ALA A 36 1.39 6.45 24.39
CA ALA A 36 2.51 5.66 24.85
C ALA A 36 2.20 4.15 24.93
N LYS A 37 0.98 3.77 25.31
CA LYS A 37 0.52 2.37 25.29
C LYS A 37 0.37 1.82 23.89
N ILE A 38 -0.09 2.64 22.93
CA ILE A 38 -0.16 2.27 21.51
C ILE A 38 1.26 2.09 20.94
N ILE A 39 2.21 2.93 21.33
CA ILE A 39 3.62 2.83 20.95
C ILE A 39 4.29 1.61 21.62
N GLN A 40 3.95 1.29 22.87
CA GLN A 40 4.46 0.11 23.57
C GLN A 40 3.81 -1.21 23.14
N ALA A 41 2.63 -1.19 22.52
CA ALA A 41 1.96 -2.40 22.03
C ALA A 41 2.60 -2.95 20.73
N SER A 42 3.38 -2.16 20.00
CA SER A 42 4.19 -2.68 18.90
C SER A 42 5.49 -3.28 19.47
N THR A 43 5.46 -4.55 19.83
CA THR A 43 6.65 -5.32 20.28
C THR A 43 7.67 -5.57 19.17
N SER A 44 7.48 -5.03 17.99
CA SER A 44 8.44 -5.04 16.90
C SER A 44 9.39 -3.87 17.03
N SER A 45 10.70 -4.18 17.07
CA SER A 45 11.76 -3.18 17.15
C SER A 45 12.11 -2.54 15.79
N HIS A 46 11.27 -2.74 14.75
CA HIS A 46 11.55 -2.21 13.42
C HIS A 46 11.16 -0.74 13.28
N THR A 47 11.88 -0.02 12.42
CA THR A 47 11.71 1.43 12.21
C THR A 47 11.05 1.78 10.89
N ASN A 48 11.02 0.84 9.95
CA ASN A 48 10.44 1.04 8.62
C ASN A 48 10.02 -0.28 7.98
N ASN A 49 9.05 -0.19 7.06
CA ASN A 49 8.57 -1.31 6.27
C ASN A 49 8.86 -1.09 4.78
N TRP A 50 9.27 -2.16 4.12
CA TRP A 50 9.50 -2.22 2.69
C TRP A 50 8.64 -3.30 2.05
N ALA A 51 8.29 -3.11 0.78
CA ALA A 51 7.63 -4.13 -0.02
C ALA A 51 8.42 -4.40 -1.31
N VAL A 52 8.64 -5.67 -1.64
CA VAL A 52 9.19 -6.13 -2.91
C VAL A 52 8.13 -7.00 -3.59
N LEU A 53 7.54 -6.48 -4.65
CA LEU A 53 6.37 -7.07 -5.31
C LEU A 53 6.74 -7.45 -6.74
N VAL A 54 6.69 -8.73 -7.08
CA VAL A 54 7.23 -9.24 -8.34
C VAL A 54 6.20 -10.10 -9.07
N SER A 55 5.80 -9.65 -10.26
CA SER A 55 5.15 -10.48 -11.28
C SER A 55 6.20 -10.97 -12.26
N THR A 56 6.41 -12.28 -12.30
CA THR A 56 7.48 -12.87 -13.10
C THR A 56 7.06 -13.32 -14.49
N SER A 57 5.76 -13.36 -14.79
CA SER A 57 5.22 -13.89 -16.03
C SER A 57 5.00 -12.84 -17.10
N ARG A 58 5.23 -13.20 -18.36
CA ARG A 58 4.92 -12.42 -19.56
C ARG A 58 3.68 -12.94 -20.25
N PHE A 59 3.24 -12.22 -21.28
CA PHE A 59 2.14 -12.53 -22.18
C PHE A 59 0.75 -12.35 -21.61
N TRP A 60 -0.19 -12.02 -22.48
CA TRP A 60 -1.56 -11.67 -22.15
C TRP A 60 -2.33 -12.72 -21.32
N PHE A 61 -2.12 -13.99 -21.60
CA PHE A 61 -2.79 -15.06 -20.86
C PHE A 61 -2.36 -15.17 -19.39
N ASN A 62 -1.28 -14.49 -19.00
CA ASN A 62 -0.79 -14.35 -17.63
C ASN A 62 -1.20 -13.02 -16.96
N TYR A 63 -2.20 -12.35 -17.52
CA TYR A 63 -2.76 -11.09 -17.00
C TYR A 63 -2.93 -11.11 -15.48
N ARG A 64 -3.47 -12.19 -14.94
CA ARG A 64 -3.75 -12.34 -13.51
C ARG A 64 -2.53 -12.16 -12.61
N HIS A 65 -1.33 -12.58 -13.02
CA HIS A 65 -0.13 -12.44 -12.19
C HIS A 65 0.26 -10.96 -12.02
N MET A 66 0.10 -10.15 -13.05
CA MET A 66 0.30 -8.71 -12.92
C MET A 66 -0.82 -8.04 -12.12
N ALA A 67 -2.06 -8.46 -12.32
CA ALA A 67 -3.20 -7.98 -11.53
C ALA A 67 -3.05 -8.34 -10.04
N ASN A 68 -2.56 -9.55 -9.71
CA ASN A 68 -2.21 -9.93 -8.33
C ASN A 68 -1.22 -8.95 -7.71
N THR A 69 -0.11 -8.70 -8.42
CA THR A 69 0.99 -7.85 -7.95
C THR A 69 0.55 -6.40 -7.79
N LEU A 70 -0.19 -5.86 -8.77
CA LEU A 70 -0.75 -4.51 -8.74
C LEU A 70 -1.78 -4.33 -7.61
N SER A 71 -2.56 -5.37 -7.34
CA SER A 71 -3.52 -5.34 -6.21
C SER A 71 -2.81 -5.23 -4.86
N LEU A 72 -1.73 -5.99 -4.67
CA LEU A 72 -0.91 -5.88 -3.45
C LEU A 72 -0.17 -4.55 -3.37
N TYR A 73 0.34 -4.01 -4.48
CA TYR A 73 0.92 -2.67 -4.54
C TYR A 73 -0.08 -1.62 -4.03
N ARG A 74 -1.31 -1.63 -4.56
CA ARG A 74 -2.37 -0.75 -4.08
C ARG A 74 -2.66 -0.96 -2.59
N THR A 75 -2.68 -2.20 -2.12
CA THR A 75 -2.96 -2.54 -0.73
C THR A 75 -1.88 -1.99 0.21
N VAL A 76 -0.60 -2.22 -0.05
CA VAL A 76 0.50 -1.72 0.81
C VAL A 76 0.57 -0.19 0.80
N LYS A 77 0.30 0.46 -0.34
CA LYS A 77 0.15 1.94 -0.40
C LYS A 77 -1.01 2.43 0.45
N ARG A 78 -2.18 1.81 0.34
CA ARG A 78 -3.37 2.13 1.15
C ARG A 78 -3.08 1.99 2.64
N MET A 79 -2.34 0.98 3.03
CA MET A 79 -1.94 0.74 4.41
C MET A 79 -0.79 1.66 4.88
N GLY A 80 -0.12 2.38 3.98
CA GLY A 80 0.75 3.49 4.31
C GLY A 80 2.23 3.32 3.97
N ILE A 81 2.65 2.23 3.31
CA ILE A 81 4.03 2.12 2.81
C ILE A 81 4.19 3.14 1.66
N PRO A 82 5.15 4.08 1.73
CA PRO A 82 5.37 5.06 0.66
C PRO A 82 6.02 4.41 -0.57
N ASP A 83 5.79 4.97 -1.77
CA ASP A 83 6.37 4.45 -3.02
C ASP A 83 7.90 4.30 -2.96
N SER A 84 8.59 5.19 -2.26
CA SER A 84 10.04 5.11 -2.06
C SER A 84 10.52 3.87 -1.27
N GLN A 85 9.60 3.14 -0.65
CA GLN A 85 9.84 1.89 0.08
C GLN A 85 9.14 0.69 -0.56
N ILE A 86 8.60 0.85 -1.77
CA ILE A 86 8.02 -0.23 -2.55
C ILE A 86 8.89 -0.44 -3.79
N ILE A 87 9.33 -1.66 -4.02
CA ILE A 87 9.98 -2.05 -5.28
C ILE A 87 9.00 -2.91 -6.07
N LEU A 88 8.53 -2.38 -7.19
CA LEU A 88 7.58 -3.03 -8.07
C LEU A 88 8.25 -3.53 -9.35
N MET A 89 8.19 -4.85 -9.58
CA MET A 89 8.76 -5.53 -10.73
C MET A 89 7.65 -6.20 -11.56
N LEU A 90 7.43 -5.73 -12.80
CA LEU A 90 6.40 -6.24 -13.70
C LEU A 90 7.05 -6.75 -14.99
N ALA A 91 6.99 -8.05 -15.24
CA ALA A 91 7.64 -8.70 -16.40
C ALA A 91 7.00 -8.33 -17.77
N ASP A 92 5.79 -7.79 -17.79
CA ASP A 92 5.10 -7.33 -18.99
C ASP A 92 4.31 -6.04 -18.71
N ASP A 93 3.86 -5.37 -19.77
CA ASP A 93 2.96 -4.22 -19.70
C ASP A 93 1.59 -4.59 -20.27
N ILE A 94 0.73 -5.15 -19.40
CA ILE A 94 -0.63 -5.54 -19.80
C ILE A 94 -1.56 -4.35 -19.96
N ALA A 95 -1.29 -3.22 -19.31
CA ALA A 95 -2.10 -2.01 -19.45
C ALA A 95 -2.04 -1.46 -20.87
N CYS A 96 -0.84 -1.48 -21.49
CA CYS A 96 -0.61 -1.04 -22.87
C CYS A 96 -0.66 -2.17 -23.89
N ASN A 97 -1.08 -3.39 -23.49
CA ASN A 97 -1.14 -4.51 -24.42
C ASN A 97 -2.25 -4.30 -25.47
N PRO A 98 -2.00 -4.55 -26.77
CA PRO A 98 -3.01 -4.41 -27.84
C PRO A 98 -4.27 -5.28 -27.66
N ARG A 99 -4.22 -6.33 -26.83
CA ARG A 99 -5.36 -7.16 -26.50
C ARG A 99 -6.22 -6.60 -25.37
N ASN A 100 -5.73 -5.57 -24.67
CA ASN A 100 -6.48 -4.97 -23.58
C ASN A 100 -7.70 -4.21 -24.11
N ALA A 101 -8.91 -4.66 -23.78
CA ALA A 101 -10.15 -3.99 -24.14
C ALA A 101 -10.31 -2.61 -23.46
N PHE A 102 -9.55 -2.39 -22.37
CA PHE A 102 -9.52 -1.16 -21.58
C PHE A 102 -8.09 -0.59 -21.54
N PRO A 103 -7.62 0.05 -22.62
CA PRO A 103 -6.24 0.50 -22.74
C PRO A 103 -5.85 1.44 -21.58
N GLY A 104 -4.69 1.16 -20.98
CA GLY A 104 -4.16 1.95 -19.89
C GLY A 104 -4.65 1.55 -18.50
N THR A 105 -5.52 0.54 -18.38
CA THR A 105 -6.08 0.08 -17.11
C THR A 105 -5.80 -1.38 -16.84
N VAL A 106 -5.87 -1.79 -15.59
CA VAL A 106 -5.80 -3.19 -15.14
C VAL A 106 -6.84 -3.44 -14.06
N PHE A 107 -7.60 -4.51 -14.20
CA PHE A 107 -8.64 -4.90 -13.23
C PHE A 107 -8.39 -6.31 -12.69
N ASN A 108 -8.75 -6.55 -11.45
CA ASN A 108 -8.70 -7.89 -10.81
C ASN A 108 -10.08 -8.48 -10.57
N ASN A 109 -11.15 -7.82 -11.04
CA ASN A 109 -12.54 -8.17 -10.82
C ASN A 109 -13.35 -7.99 -12.10
N MET A 110 -14.37 -8.81 -12.29
CA MET A 110 -15.30 -8.75 -13.43
C MET A 110 -16.13 -7.47 -13.45
N ASP A 111 -16.32 -6.81 -12.30
CA ASP A 111 -17.06 -5.55 -12.21
C ASP A 111 -16.23 -4.34 -12.68
N GLN A 112 -14.94 -4.51 -12.92
CA GLN A 112 -14.01 -3.48 -13.41
C GLN A 112 -14.08 -2.19 -12.57
N ALA A 113 -14.38 -2.35 -11.27
CA ALA A 113 -14.68 -1.23 -10.37
C ALA A 113 -13.45 -0.39 -9.99
N ILE A 114 -12.27 -1.00 -9.97
CA ILE A 114 -11.03 -0.35 -9.51
C ILE A 114 -9.95 -0.57 -10.55
N ASP A 115 -9.47 0.52 -11.15
CA ASP A 115 -8.26 0.48 -11.95
C ASP A 115 -7.04 0.35 -11.03
N LEU A 116 -6.32 -0.76 -11.17
CA LEU A 116 -5.13 -1.06 -10.38
C LEU A 116 -3.87 -0.39 -10.92
N TYR A 117 -3.87 -0.03 -12.21
CA TYR A 117 -2.73 0.61 -12.85
C TYR A 117 -2.73 2.11 -12.55
N GLY A 118 -3.86 2.79 -12.75
CA GLY A 118 -4.04 4.20 -12.45
C GLY A 118 -3.04 5.12 -13.15
N ASP A 119 -3.06 6.39 -12.77
CA ASP A 119 -2.18 7.42 -13.35
C ASP A 119 -0.80 7.52 -12.64
N ASP A 120 -0.73 7.07 -11.37
CA ASP A 120 0.39 7.33 -10.47
C ASP A 120 1.19 6.06 -10.09
N ILE A 121 1.16 5.01 -10.92
CA ILE A 121 1.90 3.79 -10.64
C ILE A 121 3.40 3.97 -10.89
N GLU A 122 4.20 3.64 -9.89
CA GLU A 122 5.66 3.63 -9.99
C GLU A 122 6.16 2.20 -10.17
N VAL A 123 6.61 1.86 -11.39
CA VAL A 123 7.17 0.55 -11.72
C VAL A 123 8.69 0.67 -11.86
N ASP A 124 9.43 0.04 -10.95
CA ASP A 124 10.89 0.13 -10.89
C ASP A 124 11.59 -0.72 -11.95
N TYR A 125 11.10 -1.95 -12.13
CA TYR A 125 11.65 -2.89 -13.12
C TYR A 125 10.56 -3.34 -14.07
N ARG A 126 10.79 -3.11 -15.39
CA ARG A 126 9.80 -3.38 -16.42
C ARG A 126 10.31 -4.39 -17.46
N GLY A 127 9.44 -5.28 -17.89
CA GLY A 127 9.71 -6.18 -19.00
C GLY A 127 11.00 -6.97 -18.79
N TYR A 128 11.96 -6.80 -19.69
CA TYR A 128 13.22 -7.53 -19.67
C TYR A 128 14.15 -7.21 -18.48
N GLU A 129 13.87 -6.19 -17.68
CA GLU A 129 14.60 -5.92 -16.45
C GLU A 129 14.19 -6.90 -15.31
N VAL A 130 13.05 -7.59 -15.44
CA VAL A 130 12.56 -8.56 -14.46
C VAL A 130 13.23 -9.91 -14.70
N THR A 131 14.43 -10.06 -14.22
CA THR A 131 15.26 -11.27 -14.32
C THR A 131 15.61 -11.85 -12.96
N VAL A 132 15.96 -13.13 -12.91
CA VAL A 132 16.47 -13.76 -11.67
C VAL A 132 17.72 -13.02 -11.19
N GLU A 133 18.63 -12.64 -12.11
CA GLU A 133 19.83 -11.89 -11.75
C GLU A 133 19.49 -10.55 -11.07
N ASN A 134 18.62 -9.75 -11.67
CA ASN A 134 18.24 -8.45 -11.10
C ASN A 134 17.49 -8.61 -9.77
N PHE A 135 16.64 -9.62 -9.64
CA PHE A 135 15.96 -9.91 -8.37
C PHE A 135 16.97 -10.29 -7.26
N ILE A 136 17.93 -11.18 -7.54
CA ILE A 136 18.96 -11.53 -6.55
C ILE A 136 19.86 -10.32 -6.25
N ARG A 137 20.23 -9.53 -7.25
CA ARG A 137 21.01 -8.29 -7.04
C ARG A 137 20.26 -7.28 -6.18
N LEU A 138 18.94 -7.14 -6.37
CA LEU A 138 18.07 -6.29 -5.56
C LEU A 138 18.11 -6.73 -4.08
N LEU A 139 17.83 -7.98 -3.80
CA LEU A 139 17.82 -8.51 -2.42
C LEU A 139 19.19 -8.34 -1.74
N THR A 140 20.26 -8.59 -2.47
CA THR A 140 21.63 -8.61 -1.92
C THR A 140 22.38 -7.29 -2.05
N ASP A 141 21.75 -6.25 -2.62
CA ASP A 141 22.31 -4.93 -2.90
C ASP A 141 23.67 -5.00 -3.62
N ARG A 142 23.73 -5.81 -4.68
CA ARG A 142 24.93 -5.95 -5.54
C ARG A 142 24.80 -5.15 -6.80
N TRP A 143 24.71 -3.83 -6.63
CA TRP A 143 24.57 -2.87 -7.72
C TRP A 143 25.86 -2.09 -7.95
N ASP A 144 25.99 -1.55 -9.14
CA ASP A 144 26.98 -0.53 -9.46
C ASP A 144 26.69 0.76 -8.67
N GLU A 145 27.71 1.56 -8.37
CA GLU A 145 27.58 2.81 -7.61
C GLU A 145 26.62 3.82 -8.28
N ASN A 146 26.53 3.78 -9.62
CA ASN A 146 25.66 4.64 -10.40
C ASN A 146 24.23 4.10 -10.55
N HIS A 147 23.91 2.93 -10.00
CA HIS A 147 22.55 2.39 -10.07
C HIS A 147 21.57 3.30 -9.34
N PRO A 148 20.43 3.67 -9.97
CA PRO A 148 19.47 4.61 -9.37
C PRO A 148 19.00 4.17 -7.97
N ARG A 149 19.04 5.10 -7.01
CA ARG A 149 18.63 4.80 -5.63
C ARG A 149 17.17 4.36 -5.53
N SER A 150 16.27 4.90 -6.37
CA SER A 150 14.86 4.51 -6.43
C SER A 150 14.65 3.03 -6.82
N LYS A 151 15.60 2.43 -7.53
CA LYS A 151 15.57 1.01 -7.91
C LYS A 151 16.31 0.10 -6.92
N ARG A 152 16.74 0.60 -5.77
CA ARG A 152 17.49 -0.17 -4.76
C ARG A 152 16.66 -0.43 -3.53
N LEU A 153 16.73 -1.64 -3.02
CA LEU A 153 16.17 -2.00 -1.72
C LEU A 153 17.11 -1.49 -0.61
N LEU A 154 16.87 -0.26 -0.13
CA LEU A 154 17.76 0.43 0.81
C LEU A 154 17.40 0.11 2.28
N THR A 155 17.34 -1.16 2.60
CA THR A 155 16.99 -1.69 3.92
C THR A 155 18.21 -1.87 4.83
N ASP A 156 17.97 -1.93 6.12
CA ASP A 156 18.94 -2.16 7.20
C ASP A 156 18.45 -3.20 8.20
N GLU A 157 19.17 -3.37 9.32
CA GLU A 157 18.87 -4.33 10.37
C GLU A 157 17.58 -4.05 11.16
N ASN A 158 16.94 -2.88 10.95
CA ASN A 158 15.69 -2.46 11.59
C ASN A 158 14.51 -2.42 10.61
N SER A 159 14.72 -2.91 9.38
CA SER A 159 13.69 -2.91 8.34
C SER A 159 12.90 -4.22 8.34
N ASN A 160 11.56 -4.15 8.34
CA ASN A 160 10.72 -5.29 7.99
C ASN A 160 10.44 -5.26 6.49
N ILE A 161 10.44 -6.44 5.87
CA ILE A 161 10.29 -6.54 4.41
C ILE A 161 9.17 -7.52 4.08
N PHE A 162 8.17 -7.06 3.33
CA PHE A 162 7.21 -7.91 2.66
C PHE A 162 7.73 -8.26 1.26
N VAL A 163 7.95 -9.53 0.98
CA VAL A 163 8.37 -10.03 -0.33
C VAL A 163 7.26 -10.88 -0.92
N TYR A 164 6.70 -10.46 -2.05
CA TYR A 164 5.68 -11.20 -2.77
C TYR A 164 6.15 -11.58 -4.17
N LEU A 165 6.05 -12.86 -4.50
CA LEU A 165 6.35 -13.40 -5.83
C LEU A 165 5.12 -14.09 -6.40
N THR A 166 4.83 -13.85 -7.68
CA THR A 166 3.78 -14.59 -8.40
C THR A 166 4.19 -14.88 -9.84
N GLY A 167 3.78 -16.04 -10.34
CA GLY A 167 4.09 -16.52 -11.67
C GLY A 167 3.87 -18.02 -11.83
N HIS A 168 4.38 -18.59 -12.91
CA HIS A 168 4.43 -20.04 -13.11
C HIS A 168 5.59 -20.65 -12.36
N GLY A 169 5.39 -21.81 -11.74
CA GLY A 169 6.42 -22.53 -11.03
C GLY A 169 6.11 -24.02 -10.92
N GLY A 170 6.94 -24.70 -10.18
CA GLY A 170 6.85 -26.12 -9.91
C GLY A 170 7.66 -26.48 -8.67
N ASN A 171 8.05 -27.75 -8.58
CA ASN A 171 8.82 -28.22 -7.44
C ASN A 171 10.19 -27.55 -7.33
N GLU A 172 10.37 -26.74 -6.29
CA GLU A 172 11.60 -26.01 -5.96
C GLU A 172 12.02 -24.95 -7.00
N PHE A 173 11.12 -24.45 -7.87
CA PHE A 173 11.45 -23.35 -8.79
C PHE A 173 10.27 -22.42 -9.08
N LEU A 174 10.58 -21.16 -9.42
CA LEU A 174 9.69 -20.17 -10.00
C LEU A 174 10.27 -19.68 -11.33
N LYS A 175 9.43 -19.63 -12.40
CA LYS A 175 9.85 -19.17 -13.71
C LYS A 175 9.87 -17.63 -13.77
N PHE A 176 10.88 -17.11 -14.43
CA PHE A 176 10.96 -15.70 -14.82
C PHE A 176 10.84 -15.59 -16.34
N GLN A 177 9.77 -14.98 -16.83
CA GLN A 177 9.49 -14.68 -18.24
C GLN A 177 9.48 -15.92 -19.15
N ASP A 178 9.29 -17.15 -18.59
CA ASP A 178 9.46 -18.42 -19.30
C ASP A 178 10.85 -18.62 -19.95
N ALA A 179 11.85 -17.82 -19.55
CA ALA A 179 13.21 -17.82 -20.10
C ALA A 179 14.24 -18.37 -19.11
N GLU A 180 14.02 -18.20 -17.83
CA GLU A 180 14.88 -18.64 -16.75
C GLU A 180 14.09 -19.06 -15.53
N GLU A 181 14.74 -19.66 -14.54
CA GLU A 181 14.10 -20.15 -13.31
C GLU A 181 14.95 -19.75 -12.10
N ILE A 182 14.30 -19.26 -11.03
CA ILE A 182 14.95 -19.16 -9.72
C ILE A 182 14.66 -20.43 -8.94
N GLY A 183 15.71 -21.09 -8.46
CA GLY A 183 15.60 -22.25 -7.60
C GLY A 183 15.38 -21.88 -6.12
N ALA A 184 14.78 -22.81 -5.37
CA ALA A 184 14.58 -22.64 -3.93
C ALA A 184 15.90 -22.40 -3.16
N TYR A 185 17.00 -23.00 -3.61
CA TYR A 185 18.32 -22.76 -3.04
C TYR A 185 18.86 -21.37 -3.37
N ASP A 186 18.62 -20.85 -4.57
CA ASP A 186 19.08 -19.51 -4.95
C ASP A 186 18.39 -18.45 -4.08
N LEU A 187 17.08 -18.62 -3.85
CA LEU A 187 16.30 -17.79 -2.95
C LEU A 187 16.81 -17.88 -1.50
N ALA A 188 17.03 -19.09 -1.00
CA ALA A 188 17.55 -19.31 0.35
C ALA A 188 18.93 -18.66 0.55
N HIS A 189 19.82 -18.77 -0.44
CA HIS A 189 21.13 -18.13 -0.40
C HIS A 189 21.04 -16.61 -0.49
N ALA A 190 20.10 -16.05 -1.26
CA ALA A 190 19.87 -14.61 -1.31
C ALA A 190 19.42 -14.06 0.05
N PHE A 191 18.46 -14.71 0.70
CA PHE A 191 18.03 -14.32 2.06
C PHE A 191 19.15 -14.48 3.09
N GLN A 192 19.99 -15.52 2.99
CA GLN A 192 21.14 -15.66 3.86
C GLN A 192 22.18 -14.55 3.67
N GLN A 193 22.38 -14.09 2.44
CA GLN A 193 23.24 -12.93 2.19
C GLN A 193 22.63 -11.64 2.76
N MET A 194 21.31 -11.48 2.68
CA MET A 194 20.61 -10.35 3.34
C MET A 194 20.85 -10.39 4.85
N TYR A 195 20.67 -11.53 5.49
CA TYR A 195 20.92 -11.70 6.92
C TYR A 195 22.36 -11.37 7.29
N SER A 196 23.33 -11.95 6.57
CA SER A 196 24.76 -11.73 6.84
C SER A 196 25.19 -10.28 6.66
N LYS A 197 24.48 -9.52 5.80
CA LYS A 197 24.71 -8.10 5.56
C LYS A 197 23.83 -7.19 6.44
N LYS A 198 23.07 -7.76 7.38
CA LYS A 198 22.14 -7.03 8.26
C LYS A 198 21.16 -6.15 7.48
N ARG A 199 20.47 -6.71 6.51
CA ARG A 199 19.58 -5.99 5.61
C ARG A 199 18.11 -6.17 5.93
N TYR A 200 17.77 -6.81 7.02
CA TYR A 200 16.39 -6.90 7.52
C TYR A 200 16.38 -7.22 9.02
N ASN A 201 15.31 -6.79 9.66
CA ASN A 201 14.89 -7.26 10.98
C ASN A 201 14.07 -8.54 10.82
N GLU A 202 13.00 -8.48 10.03
CA GLU A 202 12.12 -9.62 9.70
C GLU A 202 11.71 -9.57 8.23
N ILE A 203 11.48 -10.75 7.65
CA ILE A 203 10.91 -10.89 6.31
C ILE A 203 9.59 -11.66 6.39
N PHE A 204 8.53 -11.13 5.78
CA PHE A 204 7.35 -11.90 5.42
C PHE A 204 7.44 -12.26 3.94
N PHE A 205 7.70 -13.52 3.65
CA PHE A 205 7.79 -14.06 2.30
C PHE A 205 6.50 -14.74 1.90
N MET A 206 5.85 -14.24 0.86
CA MET A 206 4.62 -14.78 0.29
C MET A 206 4.84 -15.15 -1.18
N ILE A 207 4.43 -16.35 -1.58
CA ILE A 207 4.55 -16.80 -2.96
C ILE A 207 3.28 -17.48 -3.47
N ASP A 208 2.78 -17.01 -4.62
CA ASP A 208 1.61 -17.55 -5.30
C ASP A 208 1.99 -18.17 -6.64
N THR A 209 2.14 -19.49 -6.64
CA THR A 209 2.54 -20.31 -7.79
C THR A 209 2.15 -21.77 -7.55
N CYS A 210 2.24 -22.61 -8.57
CA CYS A 210 2.09 -24.05 -8.39
C CYS A 210 3.23 -24.60 -7.52
N GLN A 211 2.93 -25.53 -6.61
CA GLN A 211 3.87 -26.14 -5.67
C GLN A 211 4.66 -25.12 -4.83
N ALA A 212 4.03 -24.01 -4.51
CA ALA A 212 4.64 -22.82 -3.89
C ALA A 212 5.41 -23.12 -2.59
N ASN A 213 4.90 -24.05 -1.78
CA ASN A 213 5.50 -24.38 -0.48
C ASN A 213 6.93 -24.89 -0.61
N THR A 214 7.26 -25.53 -1.73
CA THR A 214 8.61 -26.08 -1.98
C THR A 214 9.67 -24.98 -2.10
N MET A 215 9.27 -23.76 -2.45
CA MET A 215 10.18 -22.62 -2.61
C MET A 215 10.78 -22.11 -1.30
N TYR A 216 10.07 -22.23 -0.19
CA TYR A 216 10.59 -21.78 1.11
C TYR A 216 11.20 -22.89 1.96
N GLU A 217 11.07 -24.17 1.56
CA GLU A 217 11.60 -25.31 2.33
C GLU A 217 13.13 -25.26 2.53
N LYS A 218 13.85 -24.68 1.56
CA LYS A 218 15.31 -24.58 1.60
C LYS A 218 15.82 -23.34 2.36
N ILE A 219 14.95 -22.43 2.78
CA ILE A 219 15.33 -21.26 3.56
C ILE A 219 15.86 -21.72 4.93
N TYR A 220 16.97 -21.13 5.35
CA TYR A 220 17.62 -21.43 6.63
C TYR A 220 18.03 -20.18 7.41
N SER A 221 17.73 -19.00 6.85
CA SER A 221 17.98 -17.71 7.49
C SER A 221 16.95 -17.47 8.58
N PRO A 222 17.31 -16.88 9.72
CA PRO A 222 16.38 -16.57 10.80
C PRO A 222 15.46 -15.39 10.45
N ASN A 223 14.41 -15.21 11.26
CA ASN A 223 13.46 -14.12 11.20
C ASN A 223 12.68 -14.04 9.87
N ILE A 224 12.40 -15.19 9.26
CA ILE A 224 11.60 -15.25 8.04
C ILE A 224 10.31 -16.04 8.31
N LEU A 225 9.18 -15.37 8.12
CA LEU A 225 7.85 -15.95 8.07
C LEU A 225 7.50 -16.20 6.61
N SER A 226 7.17 -17.45 6.25
CA SER A 226 6.89 -17.80 4.85
C SER A 226 5.51 -18.38 4.67
N VAL A 227 4.84 -18.02 3.56
CA VAL A 227 3.58 -18.60 3.13
C VAL A 227 3.58 -18.88 1.63
N GLY A 228 3.09 -20.05 1.23
CA GLY A 228 2.92 -20.45 -0.16
C GLY A 228 1.49 -20.86 -0.44
N SER A 229 1.02 -20.63 -1.66
CA SER A 229 -0.36 -20.86 -2.07
C SER A 229 -0.74 -22.34 -2.22
N SER A 230 0.24 -23.24 -2.39
CA SER A 230 -0.02 -24.65 -2.70
C SER A 230 1.14 -25.56 -2.25
N ARG A 231 0.83 -26.76 -1.82
CA ARG A 231 1.86 -27.76 -1.47
C ARG A 231 2.41 -28.45 -2.73
N ILE A 232 3.38 -29.35 -2.51
CA ILE A 232 3.95 -30.20 -3.56
C ILE A 232 2.83 -30.97 -4.27
N ASP A 233 2.98 -31.14 -5.60
CA ASP A 233 2.00 -31.76 -6.49
C ASP A 233 0.63 -31.06 -6.59
N GLU A 234 0.52 -29.82 -6.11
CA GLU A 234 -0.68 -29.00 -6.25
C GLU A 234 -0.45 -27.79 -7.15
N SER A 235 -1.53 -27.38 -7.83
CA SER A 235 -1.56 -26.14 -8.59
C SER A 235 -2.15 -25.02 -7.76
N SER A 236 -1.67 -23.79 -7.98
CA SER A 236 -2.42 -22.59 -7.64
C SER A 236 -3.42 -22.28 -8.76
N TYR A 237 -4.66 -21.97 -8.40
CA TYR A 237 -5.76 -21.83 -9.34
C TYR A 237 -6.10 -20.36 -9.57
N SER A 238 -6.40 -20.03 -10.82
CA SER A 238 -6.98 -18.74 -11.17
C SER A 238 -8.41 -18.60 -10.62
N HIS A 239 -8.82 -17.36 -10.43
CA HIS A 239 -10.15 -16.96 -9.98
C HIS A 239 -10.65 -15.81 -10.86
N HIS A 240 -11.97 -15.68 -11.01
CA HIS A 240 -12.61 -14.68 -11.85
C HIS A 240 -12.01 -14.60 -13.27
N SER A 241 -12.82 -14.98 -14.27
CA SER A 241 -12.51 -14.76 -15.68
C SER A 241 -13.38 -13.63 -16.18
N ASP A 242 -12.78 -12.56 -16.68
CA ASP A 242 -13.49 -11.45 -17.29
C ASP A 242 -13.67 -11.72 -18.77
N MET A 243 -14.89 -11.54 -19.27
CA MET A 243 -15.25 -11.86 -20.66
C MET A 243 -14.75 -10.80 -21.65
N ASP A 244 -14.61 -9.56 -21.21
CA ASP A 244 -14.10 -8.45 -22.03
C ASP A 244 -12.57 -8.50 -22.12
N VAL A 245 -11.92 -8.83 -21.02
CA VAL A 245 -10.46 -9.07 -20.97
C VAL A 245 -10.10 -10.41 -21.64
N GLY A 246 -11.00 -11.38 -21.61
CA GLY A 246 -10.87 -12.69 -22.25
C GLY A 246 -9.95 -13.69 -21.55
N VAL A 247 -9.51 -13.39 -20.33
CA VAL A 247 -8.65 -14.24 -19.52
C VAL A 247 -9.01 -14.15 -18.03
N ALA A 248 -8.40 -14.99 -17.20
CA ALA A 248 -8.51 -14.87 -15.76
C ALA A 248 -7.77 -13.62 -15.29
N VAL A 249 -8.36 -12.90 -14.31
CA VAL A 249 -7.89 -11.58 -13.85
C VAL A 249 -7.28 -11.58 -12.46
N ILE A 250 -7.31 -12.70 -11.74
CA ILE A 250 -6.71 -12.88 -10.41
C ILE A 250 -6.48 -14.36 -10.11
N ASP A 251 -5.58 -14.71 -9.20
CA ASP A 251 -5.44 -16.04 -8.62
C ASP A 251 -6.19 -16.15 -7.29
N ARG A 252 -6.68 -17.36 -6.96
CA ARG A 252 -7.55 -17.57 -5.78
C ARG A 252 -6.87 -17.23 -4.47
N PHE A 253 -5.64 -17.68 -4.28
CA PHE A 253 -4.89 -17.39 -3.05
C PHE A 253 -4.75 -15.89 -2.82
N THR A 254 -4.32 -15.16 -3.85
CA THR A 254 -4.20 -13.70 -3.78
C THR A 254 -5.56 -13.03 -3.62
N TYR A 255 -6.63 -13.53 -4.25
CA TYR A 255 -7.98 -12.99 -4.08
C TYR A 255 -8.44 -13.02 -2.61
N TYR A 256 -8.35 -14.17 -1.93
CA TYR A 256 -8.76 -14.28 -0.53
C TYR A 256 -7.83 -13.49 0.42
N THR A 257 -6.54 -13.39 0.08
CA THR A 257 -5.62 -12.48 0.77
C THR A 257 -6.12 -11.03 0.69
N LEU A 258 -6.49 -10.57 -0.50
CA LEU A 258 -6.97 -9.21 -0.72
C LEU A 258 -8.34 -8.96 -0.11
N ASP A 259 -9.28 -9.91 -0.23
CA ASP A 259 -10.62 -9.81 0.38
C ASP A 259 -10.53 -9.61 1.90
N PHE A 260 -9.56 -10.25 2.54
CA PHE A 260 -9.27 -10.04 3.93
C PHE A 260 -8.60 -8.67 4.18
N LEU A 261 -7.53 -8.34 3.46
CA LEU A 261 -6.75 -7.12 3.67
C LEU A 261 -7.55 -5.84 3.39
N GLU A 262 -8.52 -5.86 2.45
CA GLU A 262 -9.36 -4.68 2.18
C GLU A 262 -10.25 -4.30 3.38
N LYS A 263 -10.49 -5.22 4.32
CA LYS A 263 -11.24 -4.98 5.56
C LYS A 263 -10.36 -4.46 6.70
N VAL A 264 -9.03 -4.46 6.51
CA VAL A 264 -8.05 -4.04 7.51
C VAL A 264 -7.72 -2.56 7.35
N GLU A 265 -7.86 -1.80 8.43
CA GLU A 265 -7.48 -0.38 8.49
C GLU A 265 -6.01 -0.20 8.88
N LYS A 266 -5.44 0.98 8.57
CA LYS A 266 -4.02 1.33 8.83
C LYS A 266 -3.59 1.15 10.29
N ASN A 267 -4.51 1.39 11.23
CA ASN A 267 -4.24 1.33 12.67
C ASN A 267 -4.86 0.08 13.32
N SER A 268 -5.11 -0.94 12.53
CA SER A 268 -5.73 -2.17 13.01
C SER A 268 -4.75 -3.01 13.83
N ASN A 269 -5.25 -3.58 14.93
CA ASN A 269 -4.53 -4.57 15.74
C ASN A 269 -4.77 -6.01 15.27
N VAL A 270 -5.11 -6.19 14.00
CA VAL A 270 -5.33 -7.52 13.42
C VAL A 270 -3.98 -8.22 13.24
N THR A 271 -3.93 -9.47 13.68
CA THR A 271 -2.73 -10.29 13.70
C THR A 271 -2.63 -11.20 12.48
N MET A 272 -1.41 -11.70 12.20
CA MET A 272 -1.13 -12.54 11.04
C MET A 272 -1.91 -13.85 11.04
N ASP A 273 -2.20 -14.42 12.22
CA ASP A 273 -3.02 -15.63 12.36
C ASP A 273 -4.41 -15.48 11.75
N LYS A 274 -4.99 -14.27 11.80
CA LYS A 274 -6.31 -13.98 11.22
C LYS A 274 -6.30 -14.05 9.69
N LEU A 275 -5.24 -13.53 9.08
CA LEU A 275 -5.02 -13.69 7.64
C LEU A 275 -4.84 -15.17 7.28
N PHE A 276 -4.03 -15.89 8.04
CA PHE A 276 -3.77 -17.31 7.79
C PHE A 276 -5.00 -18.20 7.96
N ALA A 277 -5.96 -17.79 8.78
CA ALA A 277 -7.22 -18.49 8.94
C ALA A 277 -8.09 -18.49 7.66
N GLU A 278 -7.89 -17.52 6.76
CA GLU A 278 -8.59 -17.47 5.46
C GLU A 278 -8.06 -18.50 4.45
N TYR A 279 -6.87 -19.07 4.67
CA TYR A 279 -6.20 -19.97 3.76
C TYR A 279 -6.71 -21.41 3.89
N THR A 280 -8.00 -21.59 3.73
CA THR A 280 -8.66 -22.90 3.74
C THR A 280 -8.67 -23.52 2.34
N TYR A 281 -8.75 -24.84 2.26
CA TYR A 281 -8.92 -25.55 0.98
C TYR A 281 -10.21 -25.11 0.27
N GLU A 282 -11.25 -24.80 1.01
CA GLU A 282 -12.55 -24.37 0.49
C GLU A 282 -12.44 -23.02 -0.25
N ASN A 283 -11.66 -22.09 0.30
CA ASN A 283 -11.40 -20.81 -0.31
C ASN A 283 -10.39 -20.91 -1.47
N VAL A 284 -9.23 -21.51 -1.22
CA VAL A 284 -8.08 -21.44 -2.14
C VAL A 284 -8.09 -22.55 -3.18
N HIS A 285 -8.75 -23.69 -2.92
CA HIS A 285 -8.76 -24.94 -3.71
C HIS A 285 -7.38 -25.62 -3.84
N SER A 286 -6.45 -25.24 -3.00
CA SER A 286 -5.15 -25.87 -2.75
C SER A 286 -4.89 -25.87 -1.24
N ASN A 287 -3.75 -26.39 -0.81
CA ASN A 287 -3.37 -26.39 0.59
C ASN A 287 -2.21 -25.40 0.81
N PRO A 288 -2.50 -24.13 1.14
CA PRO A 288 -1.47 -23.17 1.47
C PRO A 288 -0.67 -23.67 2.68
N GLY A 289 0.63 -23.44 2.66
CA GLY A 289 1.52 -23.78 3.75
C GLY A 289 2.09 -22.54 4.41
N ILE A 290 2.21 -22.59 5.72
CA ILE A 290 2.80 -21.52 6.52
C ILE A 290 3.99 -22.11 7.26
N ARG A 291 5.15 -21.45 7.13
CA ARG A 291 6.38 -21.89 7.79
C ARG A 291 6.82 -20.85 8.82
N THR A 292 6.81 -21.23 10.08
CA THR A 292 7.07 -20.35 11.23
C THR A 292 8.32 -20.74 12.03
N ASP A 293 8.95 -21.89 11.74
CA ASP A 293 10.09 -22.40 12.50
C ASP A 293 11.33 -21.51 12.48
N LEU A 294 11.46 -20.65 11.47
CA LEU A 294 12.53 -19.66 11.34
C LEU A 294 12.15 -18.28 11.90
N PHE A 295 10.90 -18.11 12.30
CA PHE A 295 10.38 -16.86 12.78
C PHE A 295 10.22 -16.86 14.30
N HIS A 296 10.79 -15.85 14.99
CA HIS A 296 10.92 -15.91 16.46
C HIS A 296 9.67 -15.46 17.21
N ARG A 297 8.79 -14.66 16.58
CA ARG A 297 7.57 -14.16 17.20
C ARG A 297 6.39 -15.12 16.95
N ASP A 298 5.44 -15.15 17.88
CA ASP A 298 4.19 -15.87 17.69
C ASP A 298 3.31 -15.12 16.68
N VAL A 299 2.86 -15.81 15.62
CA VAL A 299 1.98 -15.23 14.59
C VAL A 299 0.64 -14.72 15.13
N ASN A 300 0.23 -15.18 16.32
CA ASN A 300 -0.94 -14.69 17.03
C ASN A 300 -0.72 -13.31 17.68
N GLU A 301 0.54 -12.86 17.77
CA GLU A 301 0.93 -11.56 18.35
C GLU A 301 1.49 -10.60 17.30
N VAL A 302 1.89 -11.11 16.14
CA VAL A 302 2.43 -10.30 15.04
C VAL A 302 1.31 -9.58 14.33
N LEU A 303 1.40 -8.25 14.27
CA LEU A 303 0.41 -7.44 13.57
C LEU A 303 0.60 -7.48 12.06
N LEU A 304 -0.50 -7.43 11.32
CA LEU A 304 -0.44 -7.26 9.85
C LEU A 304 0.30 -5.98 9.47
N THR A 305 0.15 -4.93 10.27
CA THR A 305 0.80 -3.65 10.05
C THR A 305 2.32 -3.70 10.19
N ASP A 306 2.87 -4.74 10.85
CA ASP A 306 4.33 -4.94 10.94
C ASP A 306 4.98 -5.22 9.58
N PHE A 307 4.19 -5.62 8.56
CA PHE A 307 4.68 -5.90 7.21
C PHE A 307 3.93 -5.13 6.12
N PHE A 308 2.64 -4.82 6.31
CA PHE A 308 1.81 -4.16 5.30
C PHE A 308 1.63 -2.67 5.57
N GLY A 309 1.84 -2.22 6.82
CA GLY A 309 1.63 -0.83 7.24
C GLY A 309 2.89 0.02 7.16
N ASN A 310 2.75 1.29 7.51
CA ASN A 310 3.89 2.18 7.71
C ASN A 310 4.12 2.35 9.22
N VAL A 311 5.28 1.97 9.68
CA VAL A 311 5.79 2.34 11.00
C VAL A 311 6.94 3.32 10.75
N GLN A 312 6.66 4.62 10.92
CA GLN A 312 7.72 5.62 11.03
C GLN A 312 7.91 5.91 12.52
N GLU A 313 8.94 5.34 13.11
CA GLU A 313 9.46 5.86 14.35
C GLU A 313 10.16 7.18 14.04
N VAL A 314 9.57 8.28 14.46
CA VAL A 314 10.27 9.57 14.47
C VAL A 314 11.25 9.50 15.64
N ILE A 315 12.49 9.14 15.36
CA ILE A 315 13.58 9.33 16.31
C ILE A 315 13.73 10.84 16.44
N LEU A 316 13.16 11.39 17.49
CA LEU A 316 13.53 12.72 17.93
C LEU A 316 14.99 12.58 18.38
N ASP A 317 15.93 13.04 17.55
CA ASP A 317 17.26 13.29 18.04
C ASP A 317 17.12 14.08 19.34
N ASP A 318 17.65 13.57 20.44
CA ASP A 318 17.74 14.31 21.70
C ASP A 318 18.49 15.60 21.40
N VAL A 319 17.75 16.62 20.98
CA VAL A 319 18.26 17.99 20.99
C VAL A 319 18.51 18.25 22.47
N GLU A 320 19.80 18.19 22.83
CA GLU A 320 20.26 18.52 24.17
C GLU A 320 19.41 19.63 24.75
N ASN A 321 18.95 19.45 25.98
CA ASN A 321 18.08 20.33 26.76
C ASN A 321 18.50 21.83 26.81
N GLY A 322 19.39 22.28 25.95
CA GLY A 322 19.85 23.65 25.83
C GLY A 322 19.00 24.59 24.97
N VAL A 323 18.13 24.06 24.09
CA VAL A 323 17.38 24.95 23.16
C VAL A 323 16.00 25.32 23.71
N LEU A 324 15.41 24.54 24.61
CA LEU A 324 14.11 24.87 25.19
C LEU A 324 14.14 25.94 26.28
N GLU A 325 15.27 26.14 26.95
CA GLU A 325 15.41 27.24 27.91
C GLU A 325 15.62 28.62 27.26
N THR A 326 16.05 28.66 25.98
CA THR A 326 16.31 29.93 25.28
C THR A 326 15.04 30.59 24.73
N ILE A 327 13.93 29.85 24.61
CA ILE A 327 12.67 30.39 24.08
C ILE A 327 11.84 31.12 25.17
N SER A 328 12.06 30.81 26.45
CA SER A 328 11.33 31.44 27.57
C SER A 328 11.94 32.78 28.08
N SER A 329 13.06 33.23 27.52
CA SER A 329 13.78 34.44 28.01
C SER A 329 14.13 35.46 26.92
N VAL A 330 13.31 35.60 25.84
CA VAL A 330 13.52 36.70 24.89
C VAL A 330 12.77 37.94 25.39
N PRO A 331 13.51 39.01 25.80
CA PRO A 331 12.86 40.31 26.07
C PRO A 331 12.34 40.89 24.78
N GLN A 332 11.10 41.33 24.80
CA GLN A 332 10.51 42.14 23.71
C GLN A 332 11.32 43.44 23.54
N SER A 333 12.29 43.48 22.65
CA SER A 333 12.63 44.72 21.94
C SER A 333 13.63 44.50 20.80
N SER A 334 13.27 45.09 19.68
CA SER A 334 14.08 45.65 18.59
C SER A 334 14.71 44.74 17.54
N LYS A 335 14.17 45.00 16.31
CA LYS A 335 14.83 44.92 15.00
C LYS A 335 14.92 43.57 14.33
N ALA A 336 13.83 43.21 13.61
CA ALA A 336 13.90 42.40 12.39
C ALA A 336 14.80 43.10 11.36
N SER A 337 15.87 42.44 10.95
CA SER A 337 16.60 42.76 9.73
C SER A 337 17.31 41.51 9.21
N ASP A 338 17.08 41.18 7.97
CA ASP A 338 17.94 40.54 6.99
C ASP A 338 17.97 39.02 6.79
N ASN A 339 17.17 38.23 7.48
CA ASN A 339 17.11 36.79 7.12
C ASN A 339 15.85 36.35 6.34
N ALA A 340 14.83 37.19 6.22
CA ALA A 340 13.63 36.86 5.44
C ALA A 340 13.86 36.88 3.91
N THR A 341 14.77 37.75 3.45
CA THR A 341 15.08 37.90 2.02
C THR A 341 15.83 36.70 1.42
N HIS A 342 16.54 35.93 2.23
CA HIS A 342 17.27 34.77 1.72
C HIS A 342 16.37 33.53 1.55
N TYR A 343 15.33 33.40 2.38
CA TYR A 343 14.35 32.32 2.27
C TYR A 343 13.38 32.55 1.09
N GLU A 344 12.94 33.79 0.86
CA GLU A 344 12.10 34.13 -0.30
C GLU A 344 12.85 34.00 -1.63
N ALA A 345 14.15 34.29 -1.67
CA ALA A 345 14.97 34.10 -2.87
C ALA A 345 15.21 32.62 -3.20
N LEU A 346 15.26 31.73 -2.22
CA LEU A 346 15.38 30.28 -2.46
C LEU A 346 14.08 29.67 -2.96
N MET A 347 12.93 30.17 -2.50
CA MET A 347 11.62 29.68 -2.96
C MET A 347 11.24 30.25 -4.35
N ALA A 348 11.74 31.41 -4.73
CA ALA A 348 11.52 32.01 -6.04
C ALA A 348 12.29 31.29 -7.18
N THR A 349 13.43 30.65 -6.88
CA THR A 349 14.20 29.88 -7.86
C THR A 349 13.64 28.48 -8.14
N TYR A 350 12.72 27.98 -7.29
CA TYR A 350 12.07 26.67 -7.48
C TYR A 350 10.73 26.75 -8.23
N SER A 351 10.22 27.96 -8.52
CA SER A 351 8.90 28.14 -9.14
C SER A 351 8.89 28.28 -10.68
N ASP A 352 10.05 28.21 -11.33
CA ASP A 352 10.17 28.45 -12.79
C ASP A 352 10.35 27.17 -13.65
N GLY A 353 10.02 25.99 -13.10
CA GLY A 353 9.88 24.73 -13.81
C GLY A 353 8.40 24.43 -14.07
N GLY A 354 7.91 24.82 -15.23
CA GLY A 354 6.50 24.87 -15.60
C GLY A 354 5.71 23.57 -15.49
N TYR A 355 5.08 23.34 -14.35
CA TYR A 355 3.88 22.52 -14.25
C TYR A 355 2.75 23.41 -13.72
N LYS A 356 1.81 23.76 -14.59
CA LYS A 356 0.54 24.39 -14.18
C LYS A 356 -0.29 23.35 -13.42
N THR A 357 -0.12 23.28 -12.12
CA THR A 357 -1.11 22.64 -11.26
C THR A 357 -2.39 23.46 -11.32
N LYS A 358 -3.48 22.88 -11.83
CA LYS A 358 -4.82 23.42 -11.63
C LYS A 358 -5.05 23.47 -10.14
N GLN A 359 -5.01 24.66 -9.56
CA GLN A 359 -5.51 24.87 -8.19
C GLN A 359 -6.98 24.45 -8.17
N LEU A 360 -7.29 23.36 -7.49
CA LEU A 360 -8.64 23.07 -7.06
C LEU A 360 -9.04 24.22 -6.12
N HIS A 361 -10.04 25.01 -6.55
CA HIS A 361 -10.65 26.02 -5.70
C HIS A 361 -11.19 25.31 -4.45
N HIS A 362 -10.57 25.55 -3.32
CA HIS A 362 -11.12 25.18 -2.03
C HIS A 362 -12.39 26.02 -1.84
N VAL A 363 -13.55 25.38 -2.08
CA VAL A 363 -14.85 26.00 -1.82
C VAL A 363 -14.94 26.28 -0.32
N THR A 364 -15.00 27.55 0.06
CA THR A 364 -15.12 27.92 1.46
C THR A 364 -16.48 27.45 2.00
N LYS A 365 -16.58 27.19 3.33
CA LYS A 365 -17.86 26.83 3.99
C LYS A 365 -19.01 27.79 3.64
N LYS A 366 -18.70 29.04 3.35
CA LYS A 366 -19.66 30.06 2.96
C LYS A 366 -20.17 29.91 1.52
N GLU A 367 -19.28 29.57 0.60
CA GLU A 367 -19.61 29.28 -0.81
C GLU A 367 -20.41 27.99 -0.96
N ALA A 368 -20.05 26.93 -0.21
CA ALA A 368 -20.81 25.68 -0.16
C ALA A 368 -22.25 25.90 0.30
N LYS A 369 -22.48 26.73 1.33
CA LYS A 369 -23.83 27.11 1.81
C LYS A 369 -24.63 27.86 0.74
N ILE A 370 -23.99 28.75 -0.03
CA ILE A 370 -24.64 29.50 -1.11
C ILE A 370 -25.01 28.54 -2.27
N ILE A 371 -24.11 27.64 -2.67
CA ILE A 371 -24.37 26.68 -3.74
C ILE A 371 -25.55 25.76 -3.36
N THR A 372 -25.59 25.29 -2.14
CA THR A 372 -26.69 24.42 -1.64
C THR A 372 -28.03 25.19 -1.64
N ALA A 373 -28.04 26.42 -1.20
CA ALA A 373 -29.25 27.25 -1.20
C ALA A 373 -29.77 27.53 -2.63
N VAL A 374 -28.88 27.87 -3.56
CA VAL A 374 -29.25 28.14 -4.97
C VAL A 374 -29.78 26.86 -5.63
N SER A 375 -29.16 25.69 -5.37
CA SER A 375 -29.63 24.42 -5.90
C SER A 375 -31.01 24.02 -5.38
N ALA A 376 -31.29 24.28 -4.09
CA ALA A 376 -32.60 24.00 -3.50
C ALA A 376 -33.71 24.87 -4.09
N VAL A 377 -33.42 26.16 -4.34
CA VAL A 377 -34.34 27.07 -5.00
C VAL A 377 -34.61 26.66 -6.45
N ALA A 378 -33.59 26.30 -7.20
CA ALA A 378 -33.70 25.83 -8.58
C ALA A 378 -34.54 24.55 -8.69
N LEU A 379 -34.33 23.58 -7.79
CA LEU A 379 -35.13 22.35 -7.71
C LEU A 379 -36.59 22.64 -7.34
N GLY A 380 -36.83 23.58 -6.43
CA GLY A 380 -38.17 24.00 -6.04
C GLY A 380 -38.92 24.68 -7.22
N LEU A 381 -38.27 25.51 -8.02
CA LEU A 381 -38.83 26.10 -9.21
C LEU A 381 -39.15 25.08 -10.30
N LEU A 382 -38.22 24.11 -10.55
CA LEU A 382 -38.46 23.03 -11.50
C LEU A 382 -39.66 22.16 -11.11
N TRP A 383 -39.88 21.94 -9.82
CA TRP A 383 -41.02 21.15 -9.32
C TRP A 383 -42.35 21.88 -9.49
N THR A 384 -42.37 23.20 -9.43
CA THR A 384 -43.58 24.00 -9.65
C THR A 384 -43.99 24.05 -11.12
N PHE A 385 -43.05 23.93 -12.07
CA PHE A 385 -43.33 23.93 -13.51
C PHE A 385 -43.58 22.52 -14.08
N ALA A 386 -43.27 21.43 -13.31
CA ALA A 386 -43.45 20.05 -13.74
C ALA A 386 -44.80 19.42 -13.32
N LYS A 387 -45.76 20.20 -12.77
CA LYS A 387 -47.11 19.67 -12.52
C LYS A 387 -48.00 19.96 -13.72
N PRO A 388 -48.68 18.91 -14.25
CA PRO A 388 -49.66 19.03 -15.34
C PRO A 388 -50.89 19.83 -14.92
#